data_d4cd4cf0949333cfbb72b5267a05bf54
#
_entry.id   d4cd4cf0949333cfbb72b5267a05bf54
#
_cell.length_a   1.000
_cell.length_b   1.000
_cell.length_c   1.000
_cell.angle_alpha   90.00
_cell.angle_beta   90.00
_cell.angle_gamma   90.00
#
_symmetry.space_group_name_H-M   'P 1'
#
loop_
_entity.id
_entity.type
_entity.pdbx_description
1 polymer ?
#
loop_
_entity_poly.entity_id
_entity_poly.type
_entity_poly.pdbx_seq_one_letter_code
_entity_poly.pdbx_strand_id
1 'polypeptide(L)'
;MSYETNDEITMDAYIEEKLNTKLPKLFFISQPMAGKTDVEIAAERTMIKERIKREINPAATFIDSVLDKNKVEKEIKNKNVKSESLYYLAESLKLISTADMAVFAHDWLEARGCRIEETAARQYGIDVYYI
;
A
#
# COMPACT_ATOMS: atom_id res chain seq x y z
N MET A 1 9.01 -1.29 39.35
CA MET A 1 8.68 -1.68 38.76
C MET A 1 8.04 -2.41 38.82
N SER A 2 7.58 -2.55 38.76
CA SER A 2 7.10 -3.36 38.93
C SER A 2 6.45 -3.92 38.01
N TYR A 3 6.83 -4.08 37.12
CA TYR A 3 6.23 -4.74 36.28
C TYR A 3 5.92 -6.00 36.70
N GLU A 4 6.39 -6.27 37.77
CA GLU A 4 6.11 -7.46 38.24
C GLU A 4 4.74 -7.65 38.49
N THR A 5 4.06 -6.69 38.68
CA THR A 5 2.68 -6.93 38.94
C THR A 5 1.98 -7.43 37.76
N ASN A 6 2.64 -7.41 36.70
CA ASN A 6 1.97 -7.85 35.55
C ASN A 6 2.30 -9.21 35.28
N ASP A 7 2.67 -9.83 36.28
CA ASP A 7 3.04 -11.11 36.15
C ASP A 7 2.01 -11.99 35.62
N GLU A 8 0.79 -11.62 35.64
CA GLU A 8 -0.22 -12.46 35.06
C GLU A 8 -0.10 -12.52 33.58
N ILE A 9 0.61 -11.60 32.99
CA ILE A 9 0.80 -11.61 31.54
C ILE A 9 2.11 -12.29 31.23
N THR A 10 2.05 -13.41 30.54
CA THR A 10 3.27 -14.09 30.16
C THR A 10 4.04 -13.31 29.12
N MET A 11 5.34 -13.55 29.03
CA MET A 11 6.16 -12.90 28.02
C MET A 11 5.67 -13.25 26.61
N ASP A 12 5.26 -14.51 26.40
CA ASP A 12 4.76 -14.94 25.10
C ASP A 12 3.49 -14.19 24.72
N ALA A 13 2.57 -14.03 25.66
CA ALA A 13 1.33 -13.30 25.40
C ALA A 13 1.61 -11.82 25.13
N TYR A 14 2.55 -11.23 25.85
CA TYR A 14 2.93 -9.85 25.66
C TYR A 14 3.55 -9.63 24.27
N ILE A 15 4.45 -10.52 23.86
CA ILE A 15 5.09 -10.44 22.55
C ILE A 15 4.05 -10.61 21.46
N GLU A 16 3.14 -11.58 21.61
CA GLU A 16 2.10 -11.84 20.62
C GLU A 16 1.19 -10.61 20.45
N GLU A 17 0.79 -10.00 21.56
CA GLU A 17 -0.03 -8.80 21.51
C GLU A 17 0.70 -7.66 20.82
N LYS A 18 1.97 -7.44 21.14
CA LYS A 18 2.76 -6.38 20.52
C LYS A 18 2.96 -6.61 19.04
N LEU A 19 3.20 -7.85 18.64
CA LEU A 19 3.35 -8.18 17.22
C LEU A 19 2.04 -7.95 16.48
N ASN A 20 0.92 -8.38 17.06
CA ASN A 20 -0.38 -8.19 16.42
C ASN A 20 -0.74 -6.72 16.26
N THR A 21 -0.43 -5.89 17.25
CA THR A 21 -0.72 -4.46 17.16
C THR A 21 0.22 -3.74 16.22
N LYS A 22 1.42 -4.30 15.97
CA LYS A 22 2.40 -3.67 15.12
C LYS A 22 2.38 -4.16 13.68
N LEU A 23 1.72 -5.29 13.41
CA LEU A 23 1.66 -5.78 12.05
C LEU A 23 0.81 -4.85 11.19
N PRO A 24 1.34 -4.45 10.05
CA PRO A 24 0.55 -3.65 9.11
C PRO A 24 -0.63 -4.48 8.62
N LYS A 25 -1.78 -3.84 8.50
CA LYS A 25 -3.02 -4.52 8.09
C LYS A 25 -3.56 -4.01 6.78
N LEU A 26 -3.44 -2.72 6.51
CA LEU A 26 -3.96 -2.12 5.30
C LEU A 26 -2.81 -1.76 4.37
N PHE A 27 -2.82 -2.35 3.19
CA PHE A 27 -1.72 -2.23 2.24
C PHE A 27 -2.11 -1.51 0.97
N PHE A 28 -1.22 -0.65 0.50
CA PHE A 28 -1.30 -0.07 -0.83
C PHE A 28 -0.29 -0.79 -1.72
N ILE A 29 -0.70 -1.23 -2.89
CA ILE A 29 0.19 -1.90 -3.84
C ILE A 29 0.49 -0.95 -4.99
N SER A 30 1.78 -0.69 -5.21
CA SER A 30 2.27 0.11 -6.32
C SER A 30 2.91 -0.80 -7.34
N GLN A 31 2.36 -0.81 -8.56
CA GLN A 31 2.89 -1.66 -9.64
C GLN A 31 2.87 -0.89 -10.96
N PRO A 32 3.92 -1.04 -11.78
CA PRO A 32 3.91 -0.46 -13.11
C PRO A 32 2.82 -1.07 -13.98
N MET A 33 2.14 -0.24 -14.76
CA MET A 33 1.05 -0.70 -15.62
C MET A 33 1.33 -0.50 -17.09
N ALA A 34 2.24 0.40 -17.45
CA ALA A 34 2.53 0.70 -18.85
C ALA A 34 3.08 -0.54 -19.57
N GLY A 35 2.53 -0.80 -20.75
CA GLY A 35 2.96 -1.93 -21.56
C GLY A 35 2.40 -3.28 -21.12
N LYS A 36 1.51 -3.30 -20.15
CA LYS A 36 0.89 -4.53 -19.64
C LYS A 36 -0.60 -4.53 -19.92
N THR A 37 -1.15 -5.71 -20.19
CA THR A 37 -2.60 -5.86 -20.34
C THR A 37 -3.27 -5.84 -18.98
N ASP A 38 -4.59 -5.61 -18.96
CA ASP A 38 -5.36 -5.63 -17.72
C ASP A 38 -5.27 -7.01 -17.04
N VAL A 39 -5.22 -8.08 -17.83
CA VAL A 39 -5.09 -9.45 -17.30
C VAL A 39 -3.74 -9.62 -16.63
N GLU A 40 -2.67 -9.12 -17.25
CA GLU A 40 -1.33 -9.21 -16.68
C GLU A 40 -1.23 -8.41 -15.37
N ILE A 41 -1.80 -7.22 -15.35
CA ILE A 41 -1.82 -6.36 -14.16
C ILE A 41 -2.57 -7.06 -13.02
N ALA A 42 -3.74 -7.62 -13.32
CA ALA A 42 -4.55 -8.31 -12.33
C ALA A 42 -3.85 -9.56 -11.78
N ALA A 43 -3.20 -10.33 -12.63
CA ALA A 43 -2.48 -11.53 -12.23
C ALA A 43 -1.29 -11.18 -11.33
N GLU A 44 -0.53 -10.16 -11.70
CA GLU A 44 0.59 -9.69 -10.89
C GLU A 44 0.11 -9.20 -9.53
N ARG A 45 -0.98 -8.44 -9.52
CA ARG A 45 -1.54 -7.92 -8.27
C ARG A 45 -1.98 -9.04 -7.34
N THR A 46 -2.59 -10.09 -7.89
CA THR A 46 -2.98 -11.25 -7.11
C THR A 46 -1.77 -11.93 -6.47
N MET A 47 -0.70 -12.10 -7.24
CA MET A 47 0.54 -12.67 -6.72
C MET A 47 1.15 -11.83 -5.61
N ILE A 48 1.13 -10.52 -5.77
CA ILE A 48 1.64 -9.60 -4.75
C ILE A 48 0.81 -9.73 -3.47
N LYS A 49 -0.52 -9.76 -3.59
CA LYS A 49 -1.41 -9.92 -2.43
C LYS A 49 -1.14 -11.23 -1.68
N GLU A 50 -0.98 -12.31 -2.41
CA GLU A 50 -0.67 -13.60 -1.81
C GLU A 50 0.67 -13.57 -1.08
N ARG A 51 1.63 -12.91 -1.66
CA ARG A 51 2.95 -12.77 -1.06
C ARG A 51 2.92 -11.95 0.22
N ILE A 52 2.16 -10.85 0.21
CA ILE A 52 1.97 -10.03 1.41
C ILE A 52 1.34 -10.85 2.53
N LYS A 53 0.33 -11.64 2.21
CA LYS A 53 -0.33 -12.50 3.22
C LYS A 53 0.62 -13.55 3.77
N ARG A 54 1.49 -14.08 2.94
CA ARG A 54 2.43 -15.11 3.36
C ARG A 54 3.61 -14.54 4.13
N GLU A 55 4.12 -13.39 3.71
CA GLU A 55 5.37 -12.85 4.26
C GLU A 55 5.18 -11.81 5.35
N ILE A 56 4.05 -11.11 5.37
CA ILE A 56 3.85 -9.99 6.28
C ILE A 56 2.70 -10.22 7.24
N ASN A 57 1.49 -10.40 6.73
CA ASN A 57 0.32 -10.56 7.58
C ASN A 57 -0.78 -11.37 6.88
N PRO A 58 -1.11 -12.58 7.37
CA PRO A 58 -2.18 -13.37 6.76
C PRO A 58 -3.55 -12.68 6.76
N ALA A 59 -3.74 -11.71 7.64
CA ALA A 59 -4.99 -10.95 7.74
C ALA A 59 -4.93 -9.63 6.98
N ALA A 60 -3.99 -9.48 6.04
CA ALA A 60 -3.82 -8.26 5.26
C ALA A 60 -5.08 -7.90 4.49
N THR A 61 -5.39 -6.61 4.48
CA THR A 61 -6.43 -6.04 3.64
C THR A 61 -5.77 -5.06 2.67
N PHE A 62 -6.43 -4.78 1.57
CA PHE A 62 -5.81 -4.03 0.49
C PHE A 62 -6.67 -2.84 0.09
N ILE A 63 -6.00 -1.71 -0.13
CA ILE A 63 -6.67 -0.54 -0.68
C ILE A 63 -6.97 -0.86 -2.13
N ASP A 64 -8.22 -0.64 -2.51
CA ASP A 64 -8.60 -0.79 -3.91
C ASP A 64 -8.07 0.44 -4.65
N SER A 65 -6.94 0.24 -5.31
CA SER A 65 -6.33 1.31 -6.10
C SER A 65 -6.90 1.37 -7.52
N VAL A 66 -7.89 0.51 -7.81
CA VAL A 66 -8.69 0.73 -9.01
C VAL A 66 -9.62 1.87 -8.64
N LEU A 67 -9.11 3.08 -8.85
CA LEU A 67 -9.88 4.28 -8.65
C LEU A 67 -11.16 4.17 -9.46
N ASP A 68 -12.24 4.72 -8.93
CA ASP A 68 -13.45 4.84 -9.70
C ASP A 68 -13.14 5.76 -10.88
N LYS A 69 -12.80 5.15 -12.01
CA LYS A 69 -12.39 5.89 -13.20
C LYS A 69 -13.46 6.89 -13.64
N ASN A 70 -14.72 6.51 -13.49
CA ASN A 70 -15.82 7.40 -13.88
C ASN A 70 -15.85 8.67 -13.04
N LYS A 71 -15.63 8.53 -11.75
CA LYS A 71 -15.60 9.67 -10.84
C LYS A 71 -14.42 10.58 -11.15
N VAL A 72 -13.23 10.00 -11.32
CA VAL A 72 -12.03 10.77 -11.60
C VAL A 72 -12.12 11.45 -12.96
N GLU A 73 -12.64 10.77 -13.97
CA GLU A 73 -12.83 11.35 -15.29
C GLU A 73 -13.78 12.56 -15.26
N LYS A 74 -14.84 12.48 -14.47
CA LYS A 74 -15.75 13.63 -14.29
C LYS A 74 -15.03 14.81 -13.64
N GLU A 75 -14.21 14.54 -12.62
CA GLU A 75 -13.45 15.59 -11.96
C GLU A 75 -12.45 16.23 -12.91
N ILE A 76 -11.77 15.42 -13.72
CA ILE A 76 -10.82 15.91 -14.72
C ILE A 76 -11.50 16.86 -15.69
N LYS A 77 -12.70 16.48 -16.20
CA LYS A 77 -13.44 17.33 -17.11
C LYS A 77 -13.90 18.64 -16.46
N ASN A 78 -14.35 18.56 -15.22
CA ASN A 78 -14.92 19.70 -14.54
C ASN A 78 -13.89 20.69 -13.99
N LYS A 79 -12.66 20.24 -13.73
CA LYS A 79 -11.63 21.05 -13.08
C LYS A 79 -10.57 21.57 -14.03
N ASN A 80 -10.75 21.41 -15.34
CA ASN A 80 -9.79 21.90 -16.33
C ASN A 80 -8.38 21.39 -16.06
N VAL A 81 -8.25 20.10 -15.86
CA VAL A 81 -6.99 19.44 -15.51
C VAL A 81 -6.03 19.49 -16.70
N LYS A 82 -4.79 19.93 -16.49
CA LYS A 82 -3.75 20.00 -17.52
C LYS A 82 -2.95 18.72 -17.68
N SER A 83 -2.76 17.99 -16.59
CA SER A 83 -2.05 16.72 -16.63
C SER A 83 -2.91 15.66 -15.95
N GLU A 84 -3.51 14.79 -16.75
CA GLU A 84 -4.35 13.72 -16.23
C GLU A 84 -3.53 12.72 -15.42
N SER A 85 -2.34 12.38 -15.89
CA SER A 85 -1.49 11.43 -15.17
C SER A 85 -1.08 11.95 -13.81
N LEU A 86 -0.84 13.25 -13.70
CA LEU A 86 -0.53 13.85 -12.40
C LEU A 86 -1.76 13.84 -11.49
N TYR A 87 -2.93 14.07 -12.05
CA TYR A 87 -4.17 14.02 -11.29
C TYR A 87 -4.41 12.64 -10.71
N TYR A 88 -4.21 11.58 -11.52
CA TYR A 88 -4.33 10.20 -11.06
C TYR A 88 -3.28 9.89 -10.00
N LEU A 89 -2.05 10.37 -10.17
CA LEU A 89 -1.01 10.18 -9.16
C LEU A 89 -1.40 10.83 -7.83
N ALA A 90 -1.99 12.02 -7.88
CA ALA A 90 -2.45 12.70 -6.67
C ALA A 90 -3.49 11.86 -5.93
N GLU A 91 -4.41 11.23 -6.65
CA GLU A 91 -5.40 10.34 -6.05
C GLU A 91 -4.73 9.13 -5.39
N SER A 92 -3.73 8.55 -6.05
CA SER A 92 -2.96 7.46 -5.46
C SER A 92 -2.24 7.88 -4.19
N LEU A 93 -1.66 9.06 -4.17
CA LEU A 93 -0.97 9.59 -2.98
C LEU A 93 -1.94 9.75 -1.80
N LYS A 94 -3.17 10.18 -2.07
CA LYS A 94 -4.19 10.24 -1.02
C LYS A 94 -4.46 8.85 -0.44
N LEU A 95 -4.55 7.83 -1.29
CA LEU A 95 -4.77 6.46 -0.84
C LEU A 95 -3.59 5.96 0.00
N ILE A 96 -2.37 6.24 -0.44
CA ILE A 96 -1.17 5.87 0.32
C ILE A 96 -1.20 6.47 1.72
N SER A 97 -1.72 7.68 1.86
CA SER A 97 -1.77 8.36 3.16
C SER A 97 -2.62 7.61 4.19
N THR A 98 -3.46 6.68 3.77
CA THR A 98 -4.30 5.89 4.66
C THR A 98 -3.75 4.48 4.87
N ALA A 99 -2.66 4.12 4.23
CA ALA A 99 -2.10 2.78 4.31
C ALA A 99 -1.20 2.60 5.53
N ASP A 100 -1.17 1.38 6.06
CA ASP A 100 -0.18 1.02 7.06
C ASP A 100 1.17 0.76 6.39
N MET A 101 1.15 0.25 5.17
CA MET A 101 2.38 -0.05 4.42
C MET A 101 2.11 0.04 2.92
N ALA A 102 3.06 0.56 2.19
CA ALA A 102 3.04 0.58 0.74
C ALA A 102 4.01 -0.48 0.21
N VAL A 103 3.52 -1.36 -0.66
CA VAL A 103 4.30 -2.45 -1.23
C VAL A 103 4.56 -2.17 -2.69
N PHE A 104 5.82 -2.27 -3.09
CA PHE A 104 6.27 -1.93 -4.44
C PHE A 104 6.66 -3.19 -5.21
N ALA A 105 6.07 -3.35 -6.39
CA ALA A 105 6.36 -4.47 -7.27
C ALA A 105 7.84 -4.47 -7.68
N HIS A 106 8.37 -5.62 -8.08
CA HIS A 106 9.80 -5.78 -8.36
C HIS A 106 10.34 -4.81 -9.42
N ASP A 107 9.49 -4.36 -10.33
CA ASP A 107 9.86 -3.45 -11.41
C ASP A 107 9.42 -1.99 -11.17
N TRP A 108 9.21 -1.63 -9.93
CA TRP A 108 8.70 -0.29 -9.58
C TRP A 108 9.60 0.85 -10.05
N LEU A 109 10.92 0.61 -10.15
CA LEU A 109 11.86 1.64 -10.60
C LEU A 109 11.65 2.03 -12.07
N GLU A 110 10.99 1.19 -12.85
CA GLU A 110 10.77 1.45 -14.25
C GLU A 110 9.60 2.39 -14.51
N ALA A 111 8.76 2.65 -13.50
CA ALA A 111 7.58 3.49 -13.66
C ALA A 111 7.74 4.79 -12.86
N ARG A 112 7.53 5.90 -13.56
CA ARG A 112 7.65 7.23 -12.93
C ARG A 112 6.71 7.38 -11.73
N GLY A 113 5.45 6.97 -11.88
CA GLY A 113 4.47 7.06 -10.79
C GLY A 113 4.88 6.26 -9.57
N CYS A 114 5.38 5.04 -9.79
CA CYS A 114 5.84 4.20 -8.69
C CYS A 114 7.03 4.83 -7.95
N ARG A 115 7.96 5.45 -8.68
CA ARG A 115 9.10 6.12 -8.06
C ARG A 115 8.66 7.29 -7.18
N ILE A 116 7.67 8.05 -7.64
CA ILE A 116 7.16 9.18 -6.86
C ILE A 116 6.39 8.68 -5.65
N GLU A 117 5.57 7.64 -5.82
CA GLU A 117 4.84 7.02 -4.72
C GLU A 117 5.78 6.48 -3.65
N GLU A 118 6.86 5.83 -4.07
CA GLU A 118 7.86 5.30 -3.13
C GLU A 118 8.52 6.42 -2.34
N THR A 119 8.97 7.46 -3.02
CA THR A 119 9.59 8.61 -2.37
C THR A 119 8.63 9.27 -1.40
N ALA A 120 7.38 9.48 -1.81
CA ALA A 120 6.37 10.10 -0.96
C ALA A 120 6.09 9.24 0.29
N ALA A 121 5.88 7.96 0.10
CA ALA A 121 5.61 7.05 1.23
C ALA A 121 6.76 7.07 2.23
N ARG A 122 7.98 6.88 1.74
CA ARG A 122 9.17 6.82 2.58
C ARG A 122 9.44 8.14 3.28
N GLN A 123 9.32 9.26 2.58
CA GLN A 123 9.61 10.56 3.16
C GLN A 123 8.56 11.02 4.17
N TYR A 124 7.34 10.55 4.04
CA TYR A 124 6.25 10.96 4.91
C TYR A 124 5.85 9.90 5.94
N GLY A 125 6.71 8.93 6.17
CA GLY A 125 6.55 8.02 7.31
C GLY A 125 5.61 6.85 7.09
N ILE A 126 5.25 6.54 5.86
CA ILE A 126 4.53 5.30 5.55
C ILE A 126 5.58 4.22 5.30
N ASP A 127 5.48 3.11 6.00
CA ASP A 127 6.42 2.00 5.84
C ASP A 127 6.34 1.45 4.43
N VAL A 128 7.48 1.04 3.88
CA VAL A 128 7.56 0.51 2.53
C VAL A 128 8.14 -0.90 2.54
N TYR A 129 7.71 -1.71 1.57
CA TYR A 129 8.21 -3.05 1.38
C TYR A 129 8.39 -3.30 -0.12
N TYR A 130 9.50 -3.90 -0.47
CA TYR A 130 9.81 -4.16 -1.87
C TYR A 130 9.76 -5.65 -2.13
N ILE A 131 9.05 -6.02 -3.18
CA ILE A 131 8.91 -7.42 -3.57
C ILE A 131 10.00 -7.84 -4.52
#